data_9184260f75f34c53cc41dc2b13f4809d
#
_entry.id   9184260f75f34c53cc41dc2b13f4809d
#
_cell.length_a   1.000
_cell.length_b   1.000
_cell.length_c   1.000
_cell.angle_alpha   90.00
_cell.angle_beta   90.00
_cell.angle_gamma   90.00
#
_symmetry.space_group_name_H-M   'P 1'
#
loop_
_entity.id
_entity.type
_entity.pdbx_description
1 polymer ?
#
loop_
_entity_poly.entity_id
_entity_poly.type
_entity_poly.pdbx_seq_one_letter_code
_entity_poly.pdbx_strand_id
1 'polypeptide(L)'
;FPVLCQLLDEFSGEELKDAIRERIEDLIPNHITVPDIMASINYLNCLAHNAGTPDDIDHLGNRRLRCVGELIQNQFRIGFSRMERVIRERMTIQDLDIVTPQSLINIRPVTAAIKEFFGSSPLSQFMDQNNPLAELTHKRRLSALGPGGLSRERASFDVRDIHYTHYGRMCPIETPEGPNIGLINYLATFAKINEYGFVEAPYRKVDKATGFVTDIVEYMTADVEDDFYIGQANEPLDENGCLANARITCRHRNEIIEVDKSVIDYIDVSPRMMISIATSFIPFLQNDDANRALMGANMQRQAVPLLTTEPPIVATGIEHKAAVDSEVC
;
A
#
# COMPACT_ATOMS: atom_id res chain seq x y z
N PHE A 1 -0.60 20.35 -19.31
CA PHE A 1 0.78 20.82 -19.42
C PHE A 1 0.86 22.35 -19.63
N PRO A 2 0.13 23.01 -20.58
CA PRO A 2 0.20 24.48 -20.75
C PRO A 2 -0.19 25.24 -19.47
N VAL A 3 -1.24 24.83 -18.77
CA VAL A 3 -1.69 25.44 -17.51
C VAL A 3 -0.62 25.30 -16.43
N LEU A 4 0.03 24.14 -16.34
CA LEU A 4 1.11 23.93 -15.37
C LEU A 4 2.31 24.85 -15.65
N CYS A 5 2.71 25.01 -16.92
CA CYS A 5 3.77 25.95 -17.29
C CYS A 5 3.43 27.38 -16.91
N GLN A 6 2.18 27.81 -17.15
CA GLN A 6 1.73 29.15 -16.74
C GLN A 6 1.81 29.35 -15.23
N LEU A 7 1.38 28.35 -14.44
CA LEU A 7 1.45 28.41 -13.00
C LEU A 7 2.89 28.47 -12.48
N LEU A 8 3.81 27.72 -13.12
CA LEU A 8 5.24 27.73 -12.77
C LEU A 8 5.92 29.05 -13.12
N ASP A 9 5.44 29.74 -14.15
CA ASP A 9 5.96 31.06 -14.56
C ASP A 9 5.41 32.20 -13.64
N GLU A 10 4.19 32.05 -13.13
CA GLU A 10 3.49 33.09 -12.33
C GLU A 10 3.73 32.97 -10.83
N PHE A 11 3.88 31.73 -10.30
CA PHE A 11 3.91 31.47 -8.85
C PHE A 11 5.15 30.66 -8.45
N SER A 12 5.59 30.82 -7.18
CA SER A 12 6.71 30.06 -6.61
C SER A 12 6.46 29.67 -5.15
N GLY A 13 7.08 28.58 -4.68
CA GLY A 13 7.02 28.15 -3.29
C GLY A 13 5.62 27.68 -2.85
N GLU A 14 5.13 28.15 -1.71
CA GLU A 14 3.82 27.76 -1.15
C GLU A 14 2.65 28.33 -1.97
N GLU A 15 2.77 29.54 -2.52
CA GLU A 15 1.74 30.15 -3.38
C GLU A 15 1.48 29.30 -4.63
N LEU A 16 2.51 28.65 -5.18
CA LEU A 16 2.36 27.70 -6.28
C LEU A 16 1.51 26.49 -5.90
N LYS A 17 1.70 25.95 -4.69
CA LYS A 17 0.91 24.80 -4.22
C LYS A 17 -0.57 25.14 -4.11
N ASP A 18 -0.89 26.31 -3.61
CA ASP A 18 -2.29 26.75 -3.47
C ASP A 18 -2.90 27.05 -4.84
N ALA A 19 -2.17 27.69 -5.76
CA ALA A 19 -2.62 27.92 -7.13
C ALA A 19 -2.82 26.60 -7.91
N ILE A 20 -2.00 25.57 -7.67
CA ILE A 20 -2.20 24.21 -8.22
C ILE A 20 -3.47 23.57 -7.68
N ARG A 21 -3.74 23.69 -6.37
CA ARG A 21 -4.96 23.15 -5.75
C ARG A 21 -6.24 23.80 -6.30
N GLU A 22 -6.22 25.11 -6.51
CA GLU A 22 -7.37 25.84 -7.08
C GLU A 22 -7.68 25.44 -8.53
N ARG A 23 -6.66 25.08 -9.31
CA ARG A 23 -6.81 24.70 -10.73
C ARG A 23 -6.61 23.21 -11.01
N ILE A 24 -6.83 22.37 -10.02
CA ILE A 24 -6.58 20.94 -10.15
C ILE A 24 -7.43 20.27 -11.25
N GLU A 25 -8.66 20.75 -11.47
CA GLU A 25 -9.55 20.26 -12.51
C GLU A 25 -9.03 20.57 -13.93
N ASP A 26 -8.35 21.70 -14.09
CA ASP A 26 -7.74 22.11 -15.36
C ASP A 26 -6.40 21.36 -15.62
N LEU A 27 -5.72 20.96 -14.54
CA LEU A 27 -4.44 20.28 -14.59
C LEU A 27 -4.58 18.78 -14.83
N ILE A 28 -5.69 18.18 -14.42
CA ILE A 28 -5.95 16.75 -14.56
C ILE A 28 -7.16 16.53 -15.50
N PRO A 29 -6.98 16.72 -16.83
CA PRO A 29 -8.05 16.42 -17.77
C PRO A 29 -8.35 14.91 -17.74
N ASN A 30 -9.62 14.54 -17.85
CA ASN A 30 -10.08 13.16 -17.86
C ASN A 30 -9.74 12.40 -19.16
N HIS A 31 -8.93 12.98 -20.04
CA HIS A 31 -8.50 12.42 -21.32
C HIS A 31 -7.07 12.81 -21.66
N ILE A 32 -6.42 11.99 -22.45
CA ILE A 32 -5.07 12.26 -22.97
C ILE A 32 -5.15 13.39 -24.00
N THR A 33 -4.31 14.39 -23.84
CA THR A 33 -4.21 15.55 -24.74
C THR A 33 -3.01 15.41 -25.69
N VAL A 34 -3.01 16.16 -26.81
CA VAL A 34 -1.87 16.17 -27.75
C VAL A 34 -0.56 16.61 -27.08
N PRO A 35 -0.54 17.66 -26.22
CA PRO A 35 0.66 17.99 -25.43
C PRO A 35 1.21 16.85 -24.59
N ASP A 36 0.36 15.99 -23.99
CA ASP A 36 0.80 14.84 -23.21
C ASP A 36 1.53 13.81 -24.07
N ILE A 37 1.00 13.54 -25.27
CA ILE A 37 1.63 12.65 -26.25
C ILE A 37 3.01 13.20 -26.67
N MET A 38 3.09 14.50 -26.97
CA MET A 38 4.35 15.15 -27.36
C MET A 38 5.37 15.15 -26.22
N ALA A 39 4.93 15.41 -25.00
CA ALA A 39 5.79 15.36 -23.82
C ALA A 39 6.34 13.95 -23.58
N SER A 40 5.50 12.91 -23.72
CA SER A 40 5.91 11.51 -23.58
C SER A 40 6.94 11.10 -24.63
N ILE A 41 6.74 11.49 -25.91
CA ILE A 41 7.69 11.24 -26.99
C ILE A 41 9.02 11.97 -26.73
N ASN A 42 8.96 13.23 -26.29
CA ASN A 42 10.15 14.00 -25.96
C ASN A 42 10.92 13.36 -24.80
N TYR A 43 10.25 12.95 -23.75
CA TYR A 43 10.89 12.25 -22.62
C TYR A 43 11.54 10.93 -23.04
N LEU A 44 10.87 10.16 -23.89
CA LEU A 44 11.45 8.93 -24.44
C LEU A 44 12.74 9.20 -25.24
N ASN A 45 12.77 10.28 -26.03
CA ASN A 45 13.99 10.70 -26.73
C ASN A 45 15.09 11.15 -25.74
N CYS A 46 14.73 11.85 -24.68
CA CYS A 46 15.68 12.22 -23.62
C CYS A 46 16.31 10.99 -22.96
N LEU A 47 15.51 9.96 -22.66
CA LEU A 47 16.02 8.69 -22.10
C LEU A 47 16.99 7.99 -23.06
N ALA A 48 16.71 8.00 -24.38
CA ALA A 48 17.61 7.44 -25.39
C ALA A 48 18.98 8.14 -25.43
N HIS A 49 19.06 9.39 -24.98
CA HIS A 49 20.29 10.19 -24.89
C HIS A 49 20.85 10.28 -23.46
N ASN A 50 20.40 9.41 -22.55
CA ASN A 50 20.79 9.42 -21.12
C ASN A 50 20.48 10.74 -20.39
N ALA A 51 19.49 11.47 -20.83
CA ALA A 51 18.95 12.66 -20.17
C ALA A 51 17.64 12.29 -19.47
N GLY A 52 17.72 11.90 -18.19
CA GLY A 52 16.62 11.38 -17.39
C GLY A 52 16.87 9.94 -16.90
N THR A 53 15.97 9.44 -16.08
CA THR A 53 16.02 8.09 -15.51
C THR A 53 14.73 7.36 -15.82
N PRO A 54 14.77 6.06 -16.20
CA PRO A 54 13.55 5.26 -16.29
C PRO A 54 12.93 5.08 -14.93
N ASP A 55 11.59 5.06 -14.87
CA ASP A 55 10.88 4.76 -13.64
C ASP A 55 11.09 3.29 -13.24
N ASP A 56 11.25 3.08 -11.94
CA ASP A 56 11.34 1.74 -11.38
C ASP A 56 9.92 1.19 -11.18
N ILE A 57 9.61 0.09 -11.89
CA ILE A 57 8.28 -0.54 -11.88
C ILE A 57 7.98 -1.17 -10.51
N ASP A 58 9.00 -1.66 -9.80
CA ASP A 58 8.82 -2.35 -8.53
C ASP A 58 8.80 -1.40 -7.33
N HIS A 59 9.08 -0.13 -7.56
CA HIS A 59 8.98 0.92 -6.56
C HIS A 59 7.53 1.11 -6.09
N LEU A 60 7.27 1.09 -4.77
CA LEU A 60 5.91 1.20 -4.23
C LEU A 60 5.25 2.58 -4.43
N GLY A 61 5.98 3.59 -4.87
CA GLY A 61 5.45 4.84 -5.38
C GLY A 61 4.76 4.70 -6.74
N ASN A 62 5.11 3.68 -7.53
CA ASN A 62 4.53 3.36 -8.84
C ASN A 62 3.57 2.16 -8.79
N ARG A 63 3.56 1.40 -7.70
CA ARG A 63 2.80 0.16 -7.53
C ARG A 63 1.76 0.35 -6.44
N ARG A 64 0.52 0.62 -6.87
CA ARG A 64 -0.60 0.84 -5.95
C ARG A 64 -1.41 -0.42 -5.69
N LEU A 65 -2.15 -0.41 -4.61
CA LEU A 65 -3.11 -1.45 -4.24
C LEU A 65 -4.53 -1.05 -4.65
N ARG A 66 -5.31 -2.04 -5.04
CA ARG A 66 -6.75 -1.89 -5.23
C ARG A 66 -7.48 -2.53 -4.06
N CYS A 67 -8.09 -1.69 -3.24
CA CYS A 67 -8.89 -2.14 -2.09
C CYS A 67 -10.23 -2.72 -2.54
N VAL A 68 -10.89 -3.41 -1.61
CA VAL A 68 -12.21 -4.04 -1.85
C VAL A 68 -13.24 -3.05 -2.39
N GLY A 69 -13.25 -1.82 -1.87
CA GLY A 69 -14.15 -0.76 -2.33
C GLY A 69 -14.05 -0.47 -3.81
N GLU A 70 -12.83 -0.34 -4.35
CA GLU A 70 -12.60 -0.13 -5.78
C GLU A 70 -13.05 -1.32 -6.64
N LEU A 71 -12.78 -2.54 -6.16
CA LEU A 71 -13.19 -3.76 -6.88
C LEU A 71 -14.71 -3.88 -6.96
N ILE A 72 -15.42 -3.60 -5.87
CA ILE A 72 -16.89 -3.60 -5.82
C ILE A 72 -17.46 -2.46 -6.66
N GLN A 73 -16.89 -1.26 -6.61
CA GLN A 73 -17.31 -0.12 -7.44
C GLN A 73 -17.26 -0.48 -8.93
N ASN A 74 -16.23 -1.18 -9.38
CA ASN A 74 -16.13 -1.63 -10.77
C ASN A 74 -17.24 -2.60 -11.13
N GLN A 75 -17.64 -3.50 -10.23
CA GLN A 75 -18.77 -4.41 -10.46
C GLN A 75 -20.10 -3.68 -10.51
N PHE A 76 -20.32 -2.69 -9.64
CA PHE A 76 -21.48 -1.81 -9.72
C PHE A 76 -21.53 -1.09 -11.07
N ARG A 77 -20.43 -0.51 -11.53
CA ARG A 77 -20.34 0.16 -12.83
C ARG A 77 -20.75 -0.75 -13.99
N ILE A 78 -20.25 -1.99 -14.00
CA ILE A 78 -20.65 -3.00 -15.01
C ILE A 78 -22.13 -3.33 -14.90
N GLY A 79 -22.63 -3.53 -13.69
CA GLY A 79 -24.04 -3.80 -13.43
C GLY A 79 -24.96 -2.66 -13.89
N PHE A 80 -24.60 -1.42 -13.61
CA PHE A 80 -25.35 -0.23 -14.04
C PHE A 80 -25.32 -0.05 -15.56
N SER A 81 -24.19 -0.26 -16.23
CA SER A 81 -24.10 -0.22 -17.69
C SER A 81 -25.01 -1.27 -18.35
N ARG A 82 -25.04 -2.48 -17.81
CA ARG A 82 -25.98 -3.54 -18.27
C ARG A 82 -27.44 -3.14 -18.04
N MET A 83 -27.76 -2.54 -16.89
CA MET A 83 -29.09 -2.08 -16.56
C MET A 83 -29.54 -0.92 -17.46
N GLU A 84 -28.67 0.05 -17.71
CA GLU A 84 -28.92 1.16 -18.62
C GLU A 84 -29.32 0.67 -20.02
N ARG A 85 -28.57 -0.29 -20.56
CA ARG A 85 -28.86 -0.89 -21.86
C ARG A 85 -30.26 -1.50 -21.90
N VAL A 86 -30.64 -2.27 -20.87
CA VAL A 86 -31.97 -2.89 -20.75
C VAL A 86 -33.05 -1.83 -20.64
N ILE A 87 -32.83 -0.74 -19.91
CA ILE A 87 -33.77 0.38 -19.82
C ILE A 87 -33.97 1.03 -21.19
N ARG A 88 -32.90 1.33 -21.91
CA ARG A 88 -32.99 1.89 -23.27
C ARG A 88 -33.79 0.99 -24.22
N GLU A 89 -33.53 -0.31 -24.21
CA GLU A 89 -34.26 -1.31 -25.01
C GLU A 89 -35.78 -1.30 -24.65
N ARG A 90 -36.11 -1.26 -23.37
CA ARG A 90 -37.54 -1.20 -22.93
C ARG A 90 -38.23 0.10 -23.30
N MET A 91 -37.54 1.23 -23.19
CA MET A 91 -38.07 2.53 -23.60
C MET A 91 -38.41 2.60 -25.10
N THR A 92 -37.68 1.82 -25.93
CA THR A 92 -37.97 1.78 -27.38
C THR A 92 -39.22 0.94 -27.70
N ILE A 93 -39.56 -0.03 -26.85
CA ILE A 93 -40.64 -1.01 -27.11
C ILE A 93 -41.96 -0.60 -26.42
N GLN A 94 -41.89 0.06 -25.25
CA GLN A 94 -43.05 0.39 -24.44
C GLN A 94 -43.65 1.74 -24.82
N ASP A 95 -44.96 1.86 -24.62
CA ASP A 95 -45.70 3.09 -24.83
C ASP A 95 -45.36 4.12 -23.74
N LEU A 96 -44.84 5.27 -24.14
CA LEU A 96 -44.37 6.32 -23.24
C LEU A 96 -45.46 6.94 -22.35
N ASP A 97 -46.73 6.84 -22.73
CA ASP A 97 -47.84 7.41 -21.97
C ASP A 97 -48.23 6.58 -20.74
N ILE A 98 -47.78 5.30 -20.68
CA ILE A 98 -48.15 4.35 -19.61
C ILE A 98 -46.93 3.94 -18.76
N VAL A 99 -45.75 4.26 -19.23
CA VAL A 99 -44.50 3.80 -18.62
C VAL A 99 -44.24 4.49 -17.27
N THR A 100 -43.92 3.69 -16.25
CA THR A 100 -43.44 4.18 -14.96
C THR A 100 -41.95 3.83 -14.76
N PRO A 101 -41.18 4.62 -13.99
CA PRO A 101 -39.79 4.27 -13.68
C PRO A 101 -39.62 2.86 -13.09
N GLN A 102 -40.56 2.42 -12.28
CA GLN A 102 -40.56 1.09 -11.67
C GLN A 102 -40.70 -0.06 -12.68
N SER A 103 -41.44 0.16 -13.78
CA SER A 103 -41.59 -0.86 -14.84
C SER A 103 -40.35 -0.97 -15.73
N LEU A 104 -39.58 0.11 -15.84
CA LEU A 104 -38.35 0.17 -16.65
C LEU A 104 -37.15 -0.40 -15.91
N ILE A 105 -37.00 -0.07 -14.62
CA ILE A 105 -35.83 -0.42 -13.84
C ILE A 105 -35.86 -1.90 -13.47
N ASN A 106 -34.75 -2.61 -13.79
CA ASN A 106 -34.54 -3.98 -13.41
C ASN A 106 -33.22 -4.09 -12.65
N ILE A 107 -33.26 -4.45 -11.37
CA ILE A 107 -32.06 -4.58 -10.51
C ILE A 107 -31.26 -5.86 -10.74
N ARG A 108 -31.82 -6.83 -11.49
CA ARG A 108 -31.17 -8.15 -11.71
C ARG A 108 -29.76 -8.05 -12.29
N PRO A 109 -29.43 -7.19 -13.30
CA PRO A 109 -28.09 -7.08 -13.82
C PRO A 109 -27.05 -6.64 -12.79
N VAL A 110 -27.42 -5.74 -11.88
CA VAL A 110 -26.54 -5.27 -10.80
C VAL A 110 -26.30 -6.39 -9.79
N THR A 111 -27.38 -7.04 -9.34
CA THR A 111 -27.28 -8.17 -8.41
C THR A 111 -26.49 -9.32 -9.01
N ALA A 112 -26.65 -9.59 -10.31
CA ALA A 112 -25.88 -10.63 -11.00
C ALA A 112 -24.38 -10.32 -11.05
N ALA A 113 -24.01 -9.07 -11.36
CA ALA A 113 -22.61 -8.65 -11.39
C ALA A 113 -21.91 -8.77 -10.02
N ILE A 114 -22.61 -8.39 -8.95
CA ILE A 114 -22.09 -8.53 -7.58
C ILE A 114 -21.95 -10.00 -7.19
N LYS A 115 -22.96 -10.83 -7.46
CA LYS A 115 -22.91 -12.27 -7.20
C LYS A 115 -21.81 -12.97 -7.99
N GLU A 116 -21.61 -12.57 -9.24
CA GLU A 116 -20.52 -13.08 -10.09
C GLU A 116 -19.15 -12.76 -9.47
N PHE A 117 -18.95 -11.54 -8.95
CA PHE A 117 -17.69 -11.17 -8.28
C PHE A 117 -17.43 -12.03 -7.04
N PHE A 118 -18.39 -12.10 -6.11
CA PHE A 118 -18.18 -12.87 -4.88
C PHE A 118 -18.11 -14.39 -5.10
N GLY A 119 -18.72 -14.90 -6.16
CA GLY A 119 -18.75 -16.34 -6.46
C GLY A 119 -17.59 -16.85 -7.33
N SER A 120 -16.99 -16.01 -8.17
CA SER A 120 -16.00 -16.45 -9.16
C SER A 120 -14.68 -15.68 -9.19
N SER A 121 -14.58 -14.54 -8.47
CA SER A 121 -13.33 -13.81 -8.42
C SER A 121 -12.25 -14.55 -7.60
N PRO A 122 -11.02 -14.70 -8.10
CA PRO A 122 -9.92 -15.26 -7.33
C PRO A 122 -9.56 -14.46 -6.07
N LEU A 123 -9.96 -13.18 -6.00
CA LEU A 123 -9.72 -12.30 -4.85
C LEU A 123 -10.79 -12.46 -3.76
N SER A 124 -11.97 -12.96 -4.10
CA SER A 124 -13.00 -13.34 -3.13
C SER A 124 -12.75 -14.77 -2.68
N GLN A 125 -12.18 -14.93 -1.50
CA GLN A 125 -11.75 -16.21 -0.95
C GLN A 125 -12.53 -16.53 0.32
N PHE A 126 -12.65 -17.84 0.62
CA PHE A 126 -13.13 -18.28 1.91
C PHE A 126 -12.10 -17.88 2.97
N MET A 127 -12.55 -17.26 4.06
CA MET A 127 -11.65 -16.76 5.11
C MET A 127 -11.01 -17.91 5.89
N ASP A 128 -9.70 -17.83 6.09
CA ASP A 128 -8.98 -18.75 6.97
C ASP A 128 -9.43 -18.52 8.42
N GLN A 129 -10.09 -19.47 9.05
CA GLN A 129 -10.65 -19.36 10.40
C GLN A 129 -10.10 -20.42 11.36
N ASN A 130 -8.89 -20.90 11.15
CA ASN A 130 -8.24 -21.87 12.03
C ASN A 130 -8.00 -21.30 13.42
N ASN A 131 -7.59 -20.02 13.47
CA ASN A 131 -7.33 -19.27 14.70
C ASN A 131 -7.50 -17.76 14.43
N PRO A 132 -7.58 -16.91 15.46
CA PRO A 132 -7.74 -15.46 15.29
C PRO A 132 -6.62 -14.81 14.47
N LEU A 133 -5.38 -15.28 14.62
CA LEU A 133 -4.24 -14.77 13.84
C LEU A 133 -4.39 -15.06 12.35
N ALA A 134 -4.89 -16.25 11.98
CA ALA A 134 -5.17 -16.59 10.58
C ALA A 134 -6.21 -15.67 9.95
N GLU A 135 -7.26 -15.30 10.67
CA GLU A 135 -8.27 -14.34 10.22
C GLU A 135 -7.66 -12.95 9.99
N LEU A 136 -6.90 -12.46 10.96
CA LEU A 136 -6.28 -11.14 10.90
C LEU A 136 -5.27 -11.05 9.75
N THR A 137 -4.41 -12.04 9.60
CA THR A 137 -3.41 -12.08 8.52
C THR A 137 -4.05 -12.23 7.15
N HIS A 138 -5.16 -12.99 7.03
CA HIS A 138 -5.89 -13.09 5.78
C HIS A 138 -6.48 -11.75 5.33
N LYS A 139 -7.02 -10.96 6.27
CA LYS A 139 -7.54 -9.61 5.99
C LYS A 139 -6.46 -8.61 5.57
N ARG A 140 -5.20 -8.82 5.96
CA ARG A 140 -4.03 -7.98 5.65
C ARG A 140 -3.18 -8.50 4.48
N ARG A 141 -3.67 -9.50 3.75
CA ARG A 141 -2.96 -10.11 2.62
C ARG A 141 -2.98 -9.21 1.39
N LEU A 142 -1.84 -9.10 0.73
CA LEU A 142 -1.64 -8.36 -0.51
C LEU A 142 -1.35 -9.37 -1.62
N SER A 143 -2.17 -9.37 -2.67
CA SER A 143 -2.02 -10.29 -3.79
C SER A 143 -1.64 -9.55 -5.07
N ALA A 144 -0.59 -10.00 -5.75
CA ALA A 144 -0.24 -9.52 -7.10
C ALA A 144 -1.06 -10.23 -8.20
N LEU A 145 -1.83 -11.26 -7.82
CA LEU A 145 -2.62 -12.08 -8.73
C LEU A 145 -4.04 -11.53 -8.91
N GLY A 146 -4.72 -11.97 -9.96
CA GLY A 146 -6.13 -11.69 -10.18
C GLY A 146 -6.40 -10.73 -11.33
N PRO A 147 -7.65 -10.29 -11.51
CA PRO A 147 -8.05 -9.41 -12.62
C PRO A 147 -7.27 -8.09 -12.61
N GLY A 148 -6.56 -7.80 -13.71
CA GLY A 148 -5.68 -6.63 -13.82
C GLY A 148 -4.35 -6.74 -13.08
N GLY A 149 -4.03 -7.89 -12.49
CA GLY A 149 -2.74 -8.25 -11.93
C GLY A 149 -1.95 -9.21 -12.82
N LEU A 150 -0.98 -9.86 -12.21
CA LEU A 150 -0.10 -10.83 -12.88
C LEU A 150 -0.71 -12.24 -12.91
N SER A 151 -0.31 -13.05 -13.87
CA SER A 151 -0.49 -14.52 -13.81
C SER A 151 0.78 -15.18 -13.28
N ARG A 152 0.62 -16.32 -12.61
CA ARG A 152 1.77 -17.07 -12.03
C ARG A 152 2.85 -17.38 -13.05
N GLU A 153 2.44 -17.70 -14.27
CA GLU A 153 3.33 -18.11 -15.36
C GLU A 153 4.12 -16.93 -15.96
N ARG A 154 3.56 -15.72 -15.87
CA ARG A 154 4.18 -14.50 -16.40
C ARG A 154 4.97 -13.70 -15.37
N ALA A 155 4.90 -14.07 -14.11
CA ALA A 155 5.62 -13.40 -13.04
C ALA A 155 7.10 -13.78 -13.09
N SER A 156 7.96 -12.81 -13.45
CA SER A 156 9.42 -12.93 -13.40
C SER A 156 9.93 -13.00 -11.96
N PHE A 157 11.23 -13.26 -11.80
CA PHE A 157 11.88 -13.19 -10.49
C PHE A 157 11.87 -11.78 -9.93
N ASP A 158 12.05 -10.76 -10.75
CA ASP A 158 12.11 -9.36 -10.32
C ASP A 158 10.88 -8.92 -9.53
N VAL A 159 9.67 -9.31 -9.99
CA VAL A 159 8.40 -8.99 -9.30
C VAL A 159 8.26 -9.69 -7.95
N ARG A 160 9.01 -10.78 -7.73
CA ARG A 160 8.99 -11.58 -6.49
C ARG A 160 10.04 -11.13 -5.48
N ASP A 161 11.00 -10.30 -5.92
CA ASP A 161 12.08 -9.82 -5.10
C ASP A 161 11.59 -8.78 -4.08
N ILE A 162 12.37 -8.62 -3.03
CA ILE A 162 12.13 -7.60 -2.00
C ILE A 162 12.81 -6.31 -2.45
N HIS A 163 11.99 -5.31 -2.74
CA HIS A 163 12.48 -3.97 -3.08
C HIS A 163 12.75 -3.15 -1.81
N TYR A 164 13.68 -2.19 -1.83
CA TYR A 164 13.99 -1.37 -0.65
C TYR A 164 12.77 -0.58 -0.14
N THR A 165 11.83 -0.21 -1.01
CA THR A 165 10.60 0.48 -0.64
C THR A 165 9.61 -0.37 0.14
N HIS A 166 9.86 -1.69 0.27
CA HIS A 166 9.05 -2.59 1.11
C HIS A 166 9.25 -2.31 2.60
N TYR A 167 10.33 -1.63 2.97
CA TYR A 167 10.61 -1.31 4.37
C TYR A 167 9.46 -0.52 5.00
N GLY A 168 8.95 -1.02 6.12
CA GLY A 168 7.82 -0.42 6.83
C GLY A 168 6.45 -0.56 6.14
N ARG A 169 6.37 -1.15 4.94
CA ARG A 169 5.15 -1.29 4.13
C ARG A 169 4.73 -2.73 3.91
N MET A 170 5.61 -3.56 3.43
CA MET A 170 5.38 -4.98 3.19
C MET A 170 6.39 -5.82 3.97
N CYS A 171 5.92 -6.86 4.65
CA CYS A 171 6.80 -7.76 5.37
C CYS A 171 7.72 -8.52 4.41
N PRO A 172 9.05 -8.48 4.61
CA PRO A 172 9.98 -9.21 3.76
C PRO A 172 10.02 -10.72 4.06
N ILE A 173 9.48 -11.16 5.19
CA ILE A 173 9.58 -12.54 5.68
C ILE A 173 8.31 -13.32 5.40
N GLU A 174 7.14 -12.75 5.67
CA GLU A 174 5.86 -13.46 5.53
C GLU A 174 5.42 -13.52 4.06
N THR A 175 5.60 -14.68 3.43
CA THR A 175 5.13 -15.00 2.08
C THR A 175 4.86 -16.51 2.00
N PRO A 176 3.96 -17.01 1.15
CA PRO A 176 3.79 -18.42 0.95
C PRO A 176 5.04 -19.08 0.36
N GLU A 177 5.24 -20.36 0.67
CA GLU A 177 6.24 -21.20 0.00
C GLU A 177 5.70 -21.72 -1.34
N GLY A 178 6.59 -21.97 -2.30
CA GLY A 178 6.24 -22.57 -3.59
C GLY A 178 5.91 -21.54 -4.68
N PRO A 179 4.98 -21.87 -5.63
CA PRO A 179 4.77 -21.06 -6.85
C PRO A 179 4.32 -19.63 -6.61
N ASN A 180 3.74 -19.34 -5.45
CA ASN A 180 3.21 -18.02 -5.09
C ASN A 180 4.20 -17.18 -4.28
N ILE A 181 5.44 -17.62 -4.09
CA ILE A 181 6.46 -16.86 -3.35
C ILE A 181 6.64 -15.49 -3.96
N GLY A 182 6.65 -14.44 -3.13
CA GLY A 182 6.78 -13.05 -3.56
C GLY A 182 5.56 -12.44 -4.28
N LEU A 183 4.58 -13.25 -4.71
CA LEU A 183 3.35 -12.77 -5.33
C LEU A 183 2.23 -12.53 -4.33
N ILE A 184 2.31 -13.17 -3.17
CA ILE A 184 1.41 -12.93 -2.06
C ILE A 184 2.26 -12.45 -0.89
N ASN A 185 1.99 -11.23 -0.46
CA ASN A 185 2.70 -10.55 0.60
C ASN A 185 1.72 -10.12 1.69
N TYR A 186 2.24 -9.62 2.79
CA TYR A 186 1.45 -9.16 3.92
C TYR A 186 1.87 -7.76 4.33
N LEU A 187 0.87 -6.96 4.69
CA LEU A 187 1.07 -5.59 5.13
C LEU A 187 1.88 -5.57 6.44
N ALA A 188 2.87 -4.69 6.53
CA ALA A 188 3.65 -4.50 7.74
C ALA A 188 2.77 -3.97 8.88
N THR A 189 3.23 -4.13 10.12
CA THR A 189 2.43 -3.89 11.33
C THR A 189 1.85 -2.48 11.40
N PHE A 190 2.62 -1.45 11.08
CA PHE A 190 2.20 -0.05 11.18
C PHE A 190 1.81 0.57 9.84
N ALA A 191 1.91 -0.17 8.73
CA ALA A 191 1.58 0.33 7.41
C ALA A 191 0.09 0.60 7.24
N LYS A 192 -0.23 1.64 6.49
CA LYS A 192 -1.58 2.03 6.09
C LYS A 192 -1.66 2.17 4.57
N ILE A 193 -2.87 2.14 4.04
CA ILE A 193 -3.15 2.38 2.63
C ILE A 193 -3.88 3.73 2.54
N ASN A 194 -3.37 4.64 1.70
CA ASN A 194 -3.98 5.95 1.50
C ASN A 194 -5.19 5.90 0.55
N GLU A 195 -5.84 7.03 0.35
CA GLU A 195 -7.02 7.18 -0.51
C GLU A 195 -6.75 6.82 -1.98
N TYR A 196 -5.50 6.95 -2.43
CA TYR A 196 -5.07 6.63 -3.80
C TYR A 196 -4.64 5.17 -3.97
N GLY A 197 -4.54 4.40 -2.89
CA GLY A 197 -4.12 3.00 -2.90
C GLY A 197 -2.63 2.76 -2.69
N PHE A 198 -1.84 3.79 -2.37
CA PHE A 198 -0.43 3.64 -2.02
C PHE A 198 -0.25 3.24 -0.57
N VAL A 199 0.78 2.44 -0.31
CA VAL A 199 1.11 2.01 1.05
C VAL A 199 2.00 3.06 1.70
N GLU A 200 1.62 3.51 2.88
CA GLU A 200 2.33 4.51 3.67
C GLU A 200 2.92 3.87 4.93
N ALA A 201 4.09 4.37 5.32
CA ALA A 201 4.76 4.00 6.55
C ALA A 201 4.88 5.22 7.49
N PRO A 202 4.79 5.01 8.82
CA PRO A 202 4.88 6.10 9.79
C PRO A 202 6.33 6.41 10.17
N TYR A 203 6.65 7.69 10.28
CA TYR A 203 7.95 8.20 10.72
C TYR A 203 7.78 9.33 11.70
N ARG A 204 8.70 9.46 12.66
CA ARG A 204 8.74 10.56 13.62
C ARG A 204 9.64 11.67 13.10
N LYS A 205 9.12 12.89 13.10
CA LYS A 205 9.82 14.06 12.61
C LYS A 205 10.93 14.49 13.57
N VAL A 206 12.07 14.87 13.03
CA VAL A 206 13.21 15.42 13.78
C VAL A 206 13.33 16.92 13.49
N ASP A 207 13.53 17.70 14.54
CA ASP A 207 13.87 19.11 14.38
C ASP A 207 15.37 19.24 14.04
N LYS A 208 15.66 19.69 12.83
CA LYS A 208 17.04 19.86 12.32
C LYS A 208 17.88 20.84 13.13
N ALA A 209 17.25 21.83 13.76
CA ALA A 209 17.97 22.88 14.50
C ALA A 209 18.50 22.35 15.84
N THR A 210 17.72 21.51 16.53
CA THR A 210 18.03 21.02 17.87
C THR A 210 18.47 19.57 17.87
N GLY A 211 18.12 18.80 16.84
CA GLY A 211 18.22 17.33 16.81
C GLY A 211 17.20 16.65 17.72
N PHE A 212 16.12 17.36 18.09
CA PHE A 212 15.05 16.84 18.94
C PHE A 212 14.11 15.95 18.14
N VAL A 213 13.83 14.77 18.65
CA VAL A 213 12.87 13.82 18.06
C VAL A 213 11.48 14.16 18.56
N THR A 214 10.64 14.69 17.68
CA THR A 214 9.27 15.07 18.04
C THR A 214 8.35 13.86 18.20
N ASP A 215 7.22 14.03 18.90
CA ASP A 215 6.17 13.01 18.96
C ASP A 215 5.21 13.07 17.75
N ILE A 216 5.48 13.95 16.79
CA ILE A 216 4.69 14.07 15.57
C ILE A 216 5.03 12.90 14.65
N VAL A 217 4.02 12.07 14.36
CA VAL A 217 4.12 10.94 13.44
C VAL A 217 3.46 11.32 12.12
N GLU A 218 4.25 11.31 11.07
CA GLU A 218 3.80 11.55 9.70
C GLU A 218 3.82 10.25 8.90
N TYR A 219 2.75 10.00 8.12
CA TYR A 219 2.69 8.85 7.22
C TYR A 219 3.15 9.30 5.84
N MET A 220 4.07 8.55 5.24
CA MET A 220 4.67 8.89 3.95
C MET A 220 4.60 7.72 2.98
N THR A 221 4.30 8.04 1.71
CA THR A 221 4.45 7.13 0.57
C THR A 221 5.94 6.94 0.23
N ALA A 222 6.25 5.91 -0.56
CA ALA A 222 7.65 5.57 -0.86
C ALA A 222 8.37 6.64 -1.71
N ASP A 223 7.65 7.32 -2.59
CA ASP A 223 8.16 8.42 -3.41
C ASP A 223 8.55 9.65 -2.57
N VAL A 224 7.74 9.97 -1.58
CA VAL A 224 8.03 11.07 -0.63
C VAL A 224 9.20 10.71 0.29
N GLU A 225 9.25 9.45 0.74
CA GLU A 225 10.34 8.93 1.60
C GLU A 225 11.72 9.05 0.95
N ASP A 226 11.81 8.86 -0.35
CA ASP A 226 13.07 8.90 -1.11
C ASP A 226 13.81 10.25 -1.02
N ASP A 227 13.11 11.31 -0.69
CA ASP A 227 13.70 12.65 -0.56
C ASP A 227 14.29 12.92 0.82
N PHE A 228 14.08 12.03 1.81
CA PHE A 228 14.46 12.26 3.21
C PHE A 228 15.55 11.31 3.71
N TYR A 229 16.28 11.77 4.72
CA TYR A 229 17.23 10.97 5.48
C TYR A 229 16.56 10.45 6.75
N ILE A 230 16.44 9.13 6.86
CA ILE A 230 15.69 8.48 7.92
C ILE A 230 16.62 7.67 8.82
N GLY A 231 16.68 8.07 10.09
CA GLY A 231 17.42 7.37 11.13
C GLY A 231 16.69 6.14 11.66
N GLN A 232 17.45 5.23 12.29
CA GLN A 232 16.87 4.03 12.91
C GLN A 232 16.21 4.36 14.25
N ALA A 233 15.15 3.59 14.59
CA ALA A 233 14.40 3.79 15.84
C ALA A 233 15.19 3.51 17.13
N ASN A 234 16.29 2.76 17.04
CA ASN A 234 17.13 2.37 18.18
C ASN A 234 18.32 3.31 18.40
N GLU A 235 18.40 4.42 17.67
CA GLU A 235 19.42 5.43 17.95
C GLU A 235 19.28 5.97 19.38
N PRO A 236 20.40 6.12 20.13
CA PRO A 236 20.35 6.63 21.49
C PRO A 236 19.89 8.09 21.53
N LEU A 237 18.97 8.38 22.42
CA LEU A 237 18.48 9.72 22.70
C LEU A 237 19.03 10.21 24.05
N ASP A 238 19.35 11.49 24.11
CA ASP A 238 19.71 12.15 25.36
C ASP A 238 18.50 12.30 26.28
N GLU A 239 18.72 12.69 27.56
CA GLU A 239 17.66 12.94 28.54
C GLU A 239 16.63 14.00 28.06
N ASN A 240 17.02 14.86 27.13
CA ASN A 240 16.16 15.88 26.53
C ASN A 240 15.42 15.40 25.27
N GLY A 241 15.58 14.11 24.86
CA GLY A 241 14.96 13.58 23.66
C GLY A 241 15.67 13.98 22.33
N CYS A 242 16.90 14.50 22.42
CA CYS A 242 17.74 14.82 21.28
C CYS A 242 18.63 13.63 20.89
N LEU A 243 19.04 13.57 19.63
CA LEU A 243 19.99 12.61 19.12
C LEU A 243 21.33 12.76 19.83
N ALA A 244 21.77 11.71 20.53
CA ALA A 244 23.01 11.71 21.34
C ALA A 244 24.26 11.67 20.47
N ASN A 245 24.26 10.88 19.40
CA ASN A 245 25.41 10.70 18.53
C ASN A 245 25.56 11.87 17.54
N ALA A 246 26.80 12.30 17.27
CA ALA A 246 27.10 13.31 16.28
C ALA A 246 26.91 12.80 14.84
N ARG A 247 27.26 11.51 14.62
CA ARG A 247 27.04 10.81 13.36
C ARG A 247 26.09 9.67 13.56
N ILE A 248 25.16 9.52 12.63
CA ILE A 248 24.04 8.59 12.71
C ILE A 248 23.95 7.81 11.41
N THR A 249 23.75 6.50 11.55
CA THR A 249 23.45 5.63 10.42
C THR A 249 22.00 5.85 9.98
N CYS A 250 21.82 6.31 8.76
CA CYS A 250 20.51 6.55 8.19
C CYS A 250 20.31 5.82 6.87
N ARG A 251 19.07 5.68 6.50
CA ARG A 251 18.63 5.17 5.22
C ARG A 251 18.24 6.35 4.31
N HIS A 252 18.75 6.36 3.11
CA HIS A 252 18.35 7.27 2.06
C HIS A 252 18.22 6.49 0.75
N ARG A 253 17.02 6.36 0.22
CA ARG A 253 16.70 5.46 -0.89
C ARG A 253 17.19 4.03 -0.61
N ASN A 254 17.99 3.45 -1.51
CA ASN A 254 18.54 2.10 -1.38
C ASN A 254 19.88 2.05 -0.61
N GLU A 255 20.40 3.19 -0.13
CA GLU A 255 21.69 3.27 0.52
C GLU A 255 21.57 3.44 2.03
N ILE A 256 22.49 2.77 2.75
CA ILE A 256 22.70 3.00 4.19
C ILE A 256 23.96 3.81 4.32
N ILE A 257 23.82 5.04 4.79
CA ILE A 257 24.92 6.01 4.89
C ILE A 257 25.01 6.54 6.32
N GLU A 258 26.21 7.00 6.67
CA GLU A 258 26.46 7.64 7.95
C GLU A 258 26.58 9.15 7.73
N VAL A 259 25.65 9.92 8.32
CA VAL A 259 25.56 11.38 8.16
C VAL A 259 25.60 12.10 9.50
N ASP A 260 25.79 13.40 9.47
CA ASP A 260 25.71 14.27 10.64
C ASP A 260 24.23 14.37 11.11
N LYS A 261 24.00 14.45 12.42
CA LYS A 261 22.68 14.53 13.02
C LYS A 261 21.81 15.67 12.50
N SER A 262 22.44 16.75 12.00
CA SER A 262 21.73 17.92 11.44
C SER A 262 21.06 17.64 10.09
N VAL A 263 21.44 16.56 9.43
CA VAL A 263 20.89 16.17 8.12
C VAL A 263 19.65 15.29 8.27
N ILE A 264 19.48 14.61 9.41
CA ILE A 264 18.37 13.70 9.66
C ILE A 264 17.02 14.42 9.65
N ASP A 265 16.11 13.97 8.83
CA ASP A 265 14.74 14.50 8.69
C ASP A 265 13.75 13.77 9.59
N TYR A 266 13.83 12.46 9.62
CA TYR A 266 12.90 11.58 10.31
C TYR A 266 13.62 10.42 10.99
N ILE A 267 12.94 9.78 11.92
CA ILE A 267 13.35 8.54 12.57
C ILE A 267 12.21 7.52 12.48
N ASP A 268 12.56 6.26 12.34
CA ASP A 268 11.61 5.14 12.41
C ASP A 268 10.85 5.16 13.74
N VAL A 269 9.56 4.86 13.71
CA VAL A 269 8.72 4.80 14.93
C VAL A 269 9.12 3.62 15.82
N SER A 270 9.43 2.48 15.21
CA SER A 270 9.80 1.26 15.93
C SER A 270 10.58 0.32 15.01
N PRO A 271 11.55 -0.46 15.54
CA PRO A 271 12.22 -1.50 14.77
C PRO A 271 11.26 -2.59 14.24
N ARG A 272 10.09 -2.74 14.87
CA ARG A 272 9.05 -3.73 14.47
C ARG A 272 8.25 -3.30 13.25
N MET A 273 8.42 -2.08 12.78
CA MET A 273 7.62 -1.56 11.65
C MET A 273 7.87 -2.28 10.33
N MET A 274 8.99 -2.95 10.17
CA MET A 274 9.34 -3.66 8.92
C MET A 274 8.69 -5.02 8.78
N ILE A 275 8.16 -5.61 9.84
CA ILE A 275 7.60 -6.96 9.86
C ILE A 275 6.08 -6.96 9.99
N SER A 276 5.45 -8.07 9.55
CA SER A 276 4.01 -8.29 9.71
C SER A 276 3.64 -8.70 11.14
N ILE A 277 2.34 -8.73 11.42
CA ILE A 277 1.81 -9.12 12.74
C ILE A 277 2.20 -10.57 13.08
N ALA A 278 2.04 -11.51 12.16
CA ALA A 278 2.40 -12.92 12.39
C ALA A 278 3.90 -13.06 12.67
N THR A 279 4.73 -12.41 11.89
CA THR A 279 6.19 -12.42 12.09
C THR A 279 6.60 -11.78 13.42
N SER A 280 5.86 -10.77 13.89
CA SER A 280 6.14 -10.10 15.17
C SER A 280 5.86 -10.97 16.39
N PHE A 281 5.17 -12.09 16.24
CA PHE A 281 4.90 -13.06 17.30
C PHE A 281 6.02 -14.08 17.51
N ILE A 282 7.02 -14.10 16.62
CA ILE A 282 8.17 -15.00 16.75
C ILE A 282 9.13 -14.41 17.78
N PRO A 283 9.32 -15.04 18.95
CA PRO A 283 10.27 -14.56 19.95
C PRO A 283 11.71 -14.76 19.43
N PHE A 284 12.59 -13.83 19.76
CA PHE A 284 14.00 -13.83 19.34
C PHE A 284 14.20 -13.90 17.81
N LEU A 285 13.29 -13.29 17.06
CA LEU A 285 13.29 -13.29 15.59
C LEU A 285 14.65 -12.88 14.99
N GLN A 286 15.33 -11.92 15.62
CA GLN A 286 16.63 -11.41 15.17
C GLN A 286 17.75 -12.48 15.16
N ASN A 287 17.57 -13.58 15.87
CA ASN A 287 18.51 -14.69 15.95
C ASN A 287 18.18 -15.81 14.95
N ASP A 288 17.05 -15.74 14.29
CA ASP A 288 16.59 -16.76 13.35
C ASP A 288 17.00 -16.42 11.91
N ASP A 289 17.27 -17.45 11.12
CA ASP A 289 17.40 -17.31 9.68
C ASP A 289 16.06 -16.94 9.03
N ALA A 290 16.10 -16.05 8.03
CA ALA A 290 14.89 -15.56 7.36
C ALA A 290 14.03 -16.69 6.77
N ASN A 291 14.66 -17.74 6.23
CA ASN A 291 13.94 -18.89 5.68
C ASN A 291 13.14 -19.64 6.77
N ARG A 292 13.71 -19.78 7.96
CA ARG A 292 13.03 -20.43 9.09
C ARG A 292 11.96 -19.54 9.72
N ALA A 293 12.19 -18.24 9.76
CA ALA A 293 11.18 -17.27 10.18
C ALA A 293 9.96 -17.27 9.26
N LEU A 294 10.17 -17.37 7.94
CA LEU A 294 9.10 -17.53 6.94
C LEU A 294 8.26 -18.80 7.22
N MET A 295 8.92 -19.93 7.43
CA MET A 295 8.23 -21.19 7.74
C MET A 295 7.46 -21.06 9.06
N GLY A 296 8.06 -20.48 10.10
CA GLY A 296 7.43 -20.24 11.40
C GLY A 296 6.19 -19.37 11.30
N ALA A 297 6.26 -18.25 10.59
CA ALA A 297 5.12 -17.36 10.35
C ALA A 297 3.97 -18.07 9.63
N ASN A 298 4.29 -18.90 8.63
CA ASN A 298 3.29 -19.69 7.92
C ASN A 298 2.65 -20.76 8.82
N MET A 299 3.43 -21.43 9.68
CA MET A 299 2.93 -22.45 10.60
C MET A 299 2.05 -21.85 11.71
N GLN A 300 2.30 -20.66 12.19
CA GLN A 300 1.44 -19.99 13.18
C GLN A 300 -0.01 -19.85 12.70
N ARG A 301 -0.22 -19.61 11.41
CA ARG A 301 -1.57 -19.53 10.81
C ARG A 301 -2.29 -20.86 10.74
N GLN A 302 -1.57 -21.96 10.82
CA GLN A 302 -2.11 -23.32 10.79
C GLN A 302 -2.36 -23.90 12.19
N ALA A 303 -2.01 -23.15 13.24
CA ALA A 303 -2.19 -23.59 14.62
C ALA A 303 -3.68 -23.79 14.95
N VAL A 304 -3.98 -24.87 15.65
CA VAL A 304 -5.33 -25.22 16.10
C VAL A 304 -5.52 -24.75 17.54
N PRO A 305 -6.60 -24.01 17.86
CA PRO A 305 -6.92 -23.62 19.22
C PRO A 305 -7.20 -24.84 20.10
N LEU A 306 -6.61 -24.86 21.29
CA LEU A 306 -6.84 -25.91 22.25
C LEU A 306 -8.11 -25.67 23.07
N LEU A 307 -8.76 -26.73 23.55
CA LEU A 307 -9.92 -26.65 24.45
C LEU A 307 -9.60 -25.93 25.76
N THR A 308 -8.40 -26.18 26.29
CA THR A 308 -7.85 -25.46 27.44
C THR A 308 -6.59 -24.77 26.96
N THR A 309 -6.61 -23.42 26.96
CA THR A 309 -5.48 -22.62 26.54
C THR A 309 -4.54 -22.34 27.69
N GLU A 310 -3.25 -22.44 27.42
CA GLU A 310 -2.18 -22.06 28.36
C GLU A 310 -1.45 -20.83 27.85
N PRO A 311 -1.07 -19.88 28.71
CA PRO A 311 -0.27 -18.73 28.28
C PRO A 311 1.12 -19.21 27.87
N PRO A 312 1.73 -18.61 26.84
CA PRO A 312 3.10 -18.93 26.46
C PRO A 312 4.09 -18.50 27.54
N ILE A 313 5.12 -19.31 27.79
CA ILE A 313 6.18 -18.99 28.77
C ILE A 313 7.02 -17.81 28.27
N VAL A 314 7.26 -17.73 26.97
CA VAL A 314 7.97 -16.63 26.29
C VAL A 314 7.04 -15.99 25.29
N ALA A 315 6.86 -14.67 25.39
CA ALA A 315 5.99 -13.89 24.53
C ALA A 315 6.70 -12.62 24.05
N THR A 316 6.21 -12.01 22.97
CA THR A 316 6.77 -10.78 22.41
C THR A 316 6.11 -9.52 22.96
N GLY A 317 4.97 -9.66 23.65
CA GLY A 317 4.20 -8.57 24.25
C GLY A 317 3.23 -7.85 23.30
N ILE A 318 3.16 -8.27 22.05
CA ILE A 318 2.22 -7.71 21.05
C ILE A 318 0.94 -8.55 20.90
N GLU A 319 0.92 -9.74 21.48
CA GLU A 319 -0.16 -10.74 21.32
C GLU A 319 -1.51 -10.20 21.77
N HIS A 320 -1.55 -9.55 22.94
CA HIS A 320 -2.80 -9.00 23.49
C HIS A 320 -3.35 -7.87 22.61
N LYS A 321 -2.47 -7.03 22.04
CA LYS A 321 -2.88 -5.95 21.16
C LYS A 321 -3.49 -6.50 19.88
N ALA A 322 -2.87 -7.50 19.28
CA ALA A 322 -3.40 -8.15 18.08
C ALA A 322 -4.76 -8.82 18.35
N ALA A 323 -4.98 -9.39 19.55
CA ALA A 323 -6.26 -9.96 19.95
C ALA A 323 -7.36 -8.89 20.08
N VAL A 324 -7.03 -7.71 20.61
CA VAL A 324 -7.97 -6.58 20.71
C VAL A 324 -8.26 -5.98 19.34
N ASP A 325 -7.23 -5.71 18.53
CA ASP A 325 -7.36 -5.08 17.22
C ASP A 325 -8.05 -5.99 16.19
N SER A 326 -8.03 -7.32 16.41
CA SER A 326 -8.77 -8.30 15.61
C SER A 326 -10.24 -8.46 16.00
N GLU A 327 -10.70 -7.75 17.04
CA GLU A 327 -12.05 -7.85 17.62
C GLU A 327 -12.40 -9.26 18.16
N VAL A 328 -11.40 -10.07 18.47
CA VAL A 328 -11.59 -11.39 19.08
C VAL A 328 -11.77 -11.31 20.59
N CYS A 329 -11.30 -10.24 21.19
CA CYS A 329 -11.46 -9.92 22.62
C CYS A 329 -12.19 -8.61 22.82
#